data_2c66f49d1bd7ffbfcc4e40e26b93ac84
#
_entry.id   2c66f49d1bd7ffbfcc4e40e26b93ac84
#
_cell.length_a   1.000
_cell.length_b   1.000
_cell.length_c   1.000
_cell.angle_alpha   90.00
_cell.angle_beta   90.00
_cell.angle_gamma   90.00
#
_symmetry.space_group_name_H-M   'P 1'
#
loop_
_entity.id
_entity.type
_entity.pdbx_description
1 polymer ?
#
loop_
_entity_poly.entity_id
_entity_poly.type
_entity_poly.pdbx_seq_one_letter_code
_entity_poly.pdbx_strand_id
1 'polypeptide(L)'
;MLFLRDLGETEVGGFGISANDDLLLIEDFVLVRQRCSVITVAFEDEAVAEFFDRQIDRGLRPEQFGRIWIHTHPGDSARPSSVDEETFARVFGRSDWAVMAIIACGGDTFARLQFPAGPGGALRLPFAVDYQQSFAGSDHEAWTNEYLAAVRPEPDLIFPESPCLSLPSHVAVSSRRFSPLEQGRWPEW
;
A
#
# COMPACT_ATOMS: atom_id res chain seq x y z
N MET A 1 -9.68 9.04 -2.05
CA MET A 1 -8.28 8.54 -2.24
C MET A 1 -7.44 9.42 -3.17
N LEU A 2 -7.80 9.66 -4.44
CA LEU A 2 -6.95 10.47 -5.34
C LEU A 2 -6.64 11.87 -4.76
N PHE A 3 -7.64 12.54 -4.20
CA PHE A 3 -7.45 13.84 -3.54
C PHE A 3 -6.47 13.74 -2.34
N LEU A 4 -6.60 12.72 -1.50
CA LEU A 4 -5.71 12.53 -0.34
C LEU A 4 -4.27 12.22 -0.76
N ARG A 5 -4.08 11.47 -1.84
CA ARG A 5 -2.78 11.20 -2.45
C ARG A 5 -2.05 12.48 -2.83
N ASP A 6 -2.80 13.47 -3.33
CA ASP A 6 -2.24 14.70 -3.90
C ASP A 6 -2.08 15.83 -2.85
N LEU A 7 -2.46 15.58 -1.57
CA LEU A 7 -2.36 16.58 -0.49
C LEU A 7 -0.95 16.74 0.11
N GLY A 8 -0.09 15.74 -0.03
CA GLY A 8 1.24 15.76 0.59
C GLY A 8 2.26 14.96 -0.20
N GLU A 9 3.51 15.00 0.27
CA GLU A 9 4.65 14.32 -0.36
C GLU A 9 4.90 12.91 0.22
N THR A 10 4.15 12.52 1.26
CA THR A 10 4.30 11.23 1.93
C THR A 10 3.25 10.23 1.44
N GLU A 11 3.47 8.96 1.74
CA GLU A 11 2.43 7.96 1.66
C GLU A 11 1.26 8.30 2.60
N VAL A 12 0.07 7.86 2.24
CA VAL A 12 -1.14 7.95 3.08
C VAL A 12 -1.89 6.64 2.98
N GLY A 13 -2.30 6.09 4.12
CA GLY A 13 -3.03 4.82 4.14
C GLY A 13 -4.31 4.86 4.97
N GLY A 14 -5.14 3.85 4.78
CA GLY A 14 -6.38 3.67 5.54
C GLY A 14 -7.09 2.38 5.20
N PHE A 15 -8.29 2.25 5.71
CA PHE A 15 -9.12 1.08 5.52
C PHE A 15 -10.25 1.36 4.53
N GLY A 16 -10.40 0.46 3.55
CA GLY A 16 -11.59 0.41 2.70
C GLY A 16 -12.77 -0.17 3.47
N ILE A 17 -13.92 0.47 3.35
CA ILE A 17 -15.19 -0.03 3.86
C ILE A 17 -15.96 -0.64 2.70
N SER A 18 -16.24 -1.93 2.78
CA SER A 18 -16.90 -2.68 1.73
C SER A 18 -18.43 -2.64 1.86
N ALA A 19 -19.10 -2.80 0.74
CA ALA A 19 -20.54 -3.05 0.69
C ALA A 19 -20.92 -4.31 1.47
N ASN A 20 -22.18 -4.39 1.89
CA ASN A 20 -22.65 -5.52 2.70
C ASN A 20 -22.74 -6.84 1.91
N ASP A 21 -23.03 -6.75 0.63
CA ASP A 21 -23.29 -7.88 -0.28
C ASP A 21 -22.15 -8.13 -1.28
N ASP A 22 -21.21 -7.18 -1.41
CA ASP A 22 -20.00 -7.34 -2.20
C ASP A 22 -18.78 -6.81 -1.43
N LEU A 23 -18.00 -7.72 -0.87
CA LEU A 23 -16.84 -7.38 -0.05
C LEU A 23 -15.64 -6.82 -0.85
N LEU A 24 -15.70 -6.82 -2.18
CA LEU A 24 -14.70 -6.18 -3.03
C LEU A 24 -15.16 -4.83 -3.60
N LEU A 25 -16.45 -4.48 -3.43
CA LEU A 25 -16.96 -3.15 -3.71
C LEU A 25 -16.68 -2.22 -2.52
N ILE A 26 -15.78 -1.27 -2.71
CA ILE A 26 -15.38 -0.30 -1.68
C ILE A 26 -16.30 0.92 -1.79
N GLU A 27 -17.14 1.15 -0.77
CA GLU A 27 -18.09 2.26 -0.71
C GLU A 27 -17.50 3.49 -0.01
N ASP A 28 -16.54 3.27 0.92
CA ASP A 28 -15.94 4.35 1.69
C ASP A 28 -14.47 4.05 2.00
N PHE A 29 -13.72 5.07 2.35
CA PHE A 29 -12.33 4.97 2.78
C PHE A 29 -12.11 5.81 4.02
N VAL A 30 -11.56 5.21 5.06
CA VAL A 30 -11.37 5.85 6.35
C VAL A 30 -9.88 5.94 6.70
N LEU A 31 -9.41 7.16 6.95
CA LEU A 31 -8.10 7.42 7.52
C LEU A 31 -8.11 7.05 9.02
N VAL A 32 -6.99 6.51 9.49
CA VAL A 32 -6.68 6.37 10.91
C VAL A 32 -5.43 7.19 11.22
N ARG A 33 -5.28 7.63 12.47
CA ARG A 33 -4.06 8.38 12.86
C ARG A 33 -2.83 7.55 12.53
N GLN A 34 -1.88 8.18 11.85
CA GLN A 34 -0.74 7.54 11.24
C GLN A 34 0.47 8.46 11.16
N ARG A 35 1.65 7.86 11.20
CA ARG A 35 2.91 8.51 10.87
C ARG A 35 3.34 8.06 9.49
N CYS A 36 3.67 9.01 8.64
CA CYS A 36 3.92 8.77 7.23
C CYS A 36 5.26 9.34 6.79
N SER A 37 5.96 8.59 5.95
CA SER A 37 7.12 9.05 5.20
C SER A 37 6.90 8.82 3.71
N VAL A 38 7.91 9.04 2.88
CA VAL A 38 7.83 8.75 1.43
C VAL A 38 7.84 7.24 1.10
N ILE A 39 8.06 6.38 2.11
CA ILE A 39 8.20 4.93 1.94
C ILE A 39 7.43 4.12 2.99
N THR A 40 6.70 4.75 3.90
CA THR A 40 6.01 4.03 4.98
C THR A 40 4.71 4.69 5.40
N VAL A 41 3.75 3.84 5.76
CA VAL A 41 2.54 4.20 6.51
C VAL A 41 2.53 3.39 7.80
N ALA A 42 2.61 4.06 8.95
CA ALA A 42 2.56 3.43 10.26
C ALA A 42 1.33 3.92 11.04
N PHE A 43 0.31 3.09 11.14
CA PHE A 43 -0.88 3.37 11.94
C PHE A 43 -0.55 3.37 13.44
N GLU A 44 -1.18 4.27 14.19
CA GLU A 44 -1.16 4.23 15.66
C GLU A 44 -2.11 3.13 16.14
N ASP A 45 -1.63 2.20 16.98
CA ASP A 45 -2.40 1.03 17.43
C ASP A 45 -3.71 1.42 18.13
N GLU A 46 -3.67 2.49 18.96
CA GLU A 46 -4.85 3.02 19.64
C GLU A 46 -5.89 3.55 18.63
N ALA A 47 -5.44 4.22 17.57
CA ALA A 47 -6.34 4.74 16.55
C ALA A 47 -6.97 3.63 15.70
N VAL A 48 -6.24 2.53 15.48
CA VAL A 48 -6.80 1.33 14.85
C VAL A 48 -7.87 0.71 15.74
N ALA A 49 -7.62 0.57 17.05
CA ALA A 49 -8.61 0.05 18.00
C ALA A 49 -9.88 0.92 18.01
N GLU A 50 -9.73 2.24 18.15
CA GLU A 50 -10.86 3.19 18.08
C GLU A 50 -11.62 3.11 16.75
N PHE A 51 -10.93 2.90 15.64
CA PHE A 51 -11.57 2.71 14.34
C PHE A 51 -12.42 1.45 14.34
N PHE A 52 -11.89 0.32 14.83
CA PHE A 52 -12.62 -0.94 14.91
C PHE A 52 -13.88 -0.82 15.77
N ASP A 53 -13.76 -0.24 16.97
CA ASP A 53 -14.90 -0.02 17.86
C ASP A 53 -15.99 0.81 17.18
N ARG A 54 -15.61 1.92 16.53
CA ARG A 54 -16.57 2.78 15.81
C ARG A 54 -17.30 2.03 14.67
N GLN A 55 -16.61 1.15 13.94
CA GLN A 55 -17.26 0.42 12.85
C GLN A 55 -18.21 -0.67 13.39
N ILE A 56 -17.84 -1.32 14.49
CA ILE A 56 -18.73 -2.27 15.18
C ILE A 56 -19.96 -1.56 15.72
N ASP A 57 -19.81 -0.39 16.32
CA ASP A 57 -20.94 0.42 16.84
C ASP A 57 -21.88 0.87 15.70
N ARG A 58 -21.38 1.03 14.48
CA ARG A 58 -22.17 1.27 13.27
C ARG A 58 -22.88 0.00 12.76
N GLY A 59 -22.65 -1.16 13.37
CA GLY A 59 -23.22 -2.44 12.99
C GLY A 59 -22.53 -3.13 11.83
N LEU A 60 -21.33 -2.70 11.45
CA LEU A 60 -20.53 -3.34 10.40
C LEU A 60 -19.83 -4.59 10.91
N ARG A 61 -19.67 -5.58 10.04
CA ARG A 61 -18.90 -6.79 10.33
C ARG A 61 -17.41 -6.54 10.05
N PRO A 62 -16.49 -7.18 10.79
CA PRO A 62 -15.04 -7.03 10.56
C PRO A 62 -14.59 -7.30 9.12
N GLU A 63 -15.30 -8.17 8.39
CA GLU A 63 -15.02 -8.45 6.98
C GLU A 63 -15.25 -7.23 6.08
N GLN A 64 -16.12 -6.30 6.48
CA GLN A 64 -16.47 -5.11 5.68
C GLN A 64 -15.45 -3.97 5.87
N PHE A 65 -14.78 -3.87 7.03
CA PHE A 65 -13.93 -2.72 7.33
C PHE A 65 -12.49 -3.06 7.72
N GLY A 66 -12.19 -4.31 8.04
CA GLY A 66 -10.89 -4.75 8.56
C GLY A 66 -10.10 -5.63 7.59
N ARG A 67 -10.43 -5.64 6.29
CA ARG A 67 -9.83 -6.56 5.32
C ARG A 67 -9.16 -5.89 4.14
N ILE A 68 -9.42 -4.62 3.90
CA ILE A 68 -8.86 -3.90 2.76
C ILE A 68 -7.98 -2.76 3.24
N TRP A 69 -6.70 -2.89 3.00
CA TRP A 69 -5.71 -1.84 3.23
C TRP A 69 -5.42 -1.13 1.93
N ILE A 70 -5.65 0.18 1.90
CA ILE A 70 -5.36 1.02 0.76
C ILE A 70 -4.33 2.06 1.18
N HIS A 71 -3.26 2.23 0.41
CA HIS A 71 -2.30 3.30 0.62
C HIS A 71 -1.82 3.90 -0.70
N THR A 72 -1.15 5.01 -0.61
CA THR A 72 -0.64 5.74 -1.78
C THR A 72 0.87 5.64 -1.84
N HIS A 73 1.41 5.71 -3.06
CA HIS A 73 2.83 5.92 -3.29
C HIS A 73 3.06 7.30 -3.91
N PRO A 74 3.98 8.12 -3.39
CA PRO A 74 4.30 9.44 -3.94
C PRO A 74 5.03 9.38 -5.28
N GLY A 75 5.58 8.22 -5.66
CA GLY A 75 6.21 7.98 -6.95
C GLY A 75 5.24 7.50 -8.03
N ASP A 76 5.79 7.09 -9.18
CA ASP A 76 5.02 6.63 -10.34
C ASP A 76 4.60 5.16 -10.25
N SER A 77 5.24 4.36 -9.41
CA SER A 77 5.04 2.92 -9.32
C SER A 77 4.12 2.54 -8.16
N ALA A 78 3.07 1.76 -8.44
CA ALA A 78 2.22 1.13 -7.45
C ALA A 78 2.72 -0.26 -7.00
N ARG A 79 3.97 -0.62 -7.32
CA ARG A 79 4.54 -1.91 -6.89
C ARG A 79 4.77 -1.90 -5.37
N PRO A 80 4.28 -2.92 -4.62
CA PRO A 80 4.55 -3.01 -3.20
C PRO A 80 6.05 -3.03 -2.88
N SER A 81 6.45 -2.27 -1.88
CA SER A 81 7.79 -2.31 -1.29
C SER A 81 7.94 -3.51 -0.34
N SER A 82 9.16 -3.79 0.12
CA SER A 82 9.39 -4.79 1.17
C SER A 82 8.72 -4.40 2.49
N VAL A 83 8.63 -3.11 2.79
CA VAL A 83 7.96 -2.59 3.98
C VAL A 83 6.44 -2.84 3.92
N ASP A 84 5.83 -2.66 2.75
CA ASP A 84 4.41 -2.96 2.54
C ASP A 84 4.13 -4.46 2.73
N GLU A 85 4.99 -5.32 2.17
CA GLU A 85 4.85 -6.77 2.30
C GLU A 85 4.98 -7.22 3.76
N GLU A 86 5.95 -6.69 4.50
CA GLU A 86 6.13 -6.99 5.92
C GLU A 86 4.96 -6.48 6.76
N THR A 87 4.49 -5.26 6.50
CA THR A 87 3.33 -4.67 7.19
C THR A 87 2.07 -5.47 6.90
N PHE A 88 1.82 -5.81 5.62
CA PHE A 88 0.66 -6.60 5.24
C PHE A 88 0.68 -7.99 5.88
N ALA A 89 1.81 -8.68 5.86
CA ALA A 89 1.96 -9.99 6.48
C ALA A 89 1.75 -9.92 8.01
N ARG A 90 2.26 -8.88 8.68
CA ARG A 90 2.14 -8.68 10.12
C ARG A 90 0.70 -8.38 10.54
N VAL A 91 0.01 -7.51 9.81
CA VAL A 91 -1.33 -7.01 10.18
C VAL A 91 -2.42 -7.97 9.72
N PHE A 92 -2.33 -8.47 8.50
CA PHE A 92 -3.40 -9.24 7.84
C PHE A 92 -3.09 -10.73 7.67
N GLY A 93 -1.86 -11.18 7.98
CA GLY A 93 -1.42 -12.55 7.71
C GLY A 93 -2.20 -13.65 8.46
N ARG A 94 -2.99 -13.30 9.48
CA ARG A 94 -3.89 -14.21 10.22
C ARG A 94 -5.35 -14.11 9.77
N SER A 95 -5.65 -13.25 8.83
CA SER A 95 -7.01 -13.07 8.31
C SER A 95 -7.34 -14.16 7.30
N ASP A 96 -8.61 -14.56 7.23
CA ASP A 96 -9.10 -15.55 6.25
C ASP A 96 -8.90 -15.06 4.81
N TRP A 97 -8.92 -13.77 4.62
CA TRP A 97 -8.54 -13.07 3.40
C TRP A 97 -8.25 -11.61 3.71
N ALA A 98 -7.44 -10.98 2.88
CA ALA A 98 -7.23 -9.53 2.91
C ALA A 98 -6.81 -9.02 1.53
N VAL A 99 -7.02 -7.73 1.29
CA VAL A 99 -6.60 -7.03 0.09
C VAL A 99 -5.61 -5.92 0.45
N MET A 100 -4.48 -5.89 -0.25
CA MET A 100 -3.60 -4.73 -0.34
C MET A 100 -3.90 -4.00 -1.64
N ALA A 101 -4.15 -2.70 -1.57
CA ALA A 101 -4.33 -1.85 -2.74
C ALA A 101 -3.43 -0.61 -2.65
N ILE A 102 -2.80 -0.24 -3.77
CA ILE A 102 -1.88 0.89 -3.87
C ILE A 102 -2.28 1.78 -5.03
N ILE A 103 -2.21 3.10 -4.82
CA ILE A 103 -2.44 4.11 -5.84
C ILE A 103 -1.22 5.02 -5.91
N ALA A 104 -0.49 4.96 -7.01
CA ALA A 104 0.68 5.81 -7.24
C ALA A 104 0.30 7.20 -7.78
N CYS A 105 1.14 8.22 -7.52
CA CYS A 105 0.96 9.57 -8.08
C CYS A 105 0.99 9.58 -9.60
N GLY A 106 1.78 8.72 -10.24
CA GLY A 106 1.80 8.55 -11.70
C GLY A 106 0.55 7.92 -12.30
N GLY A 107 -0.42 7.53 -11.47
CA GLY A 107 -1.70 6.94 -11.91
C GLY A 107 -1.69 5.41 -12.01
N ASP A 108 -0.54 4.76 -11.77
CA ASP A 108 -0.47 3.31 -11.69
C ASP A 108 -1.21 2.78 -10.45
N THR A 109 -1.80 1.59 -10.55
CA THR A 109 -2.55 0.95 -9.47
C THR A 109 -2.14 -0.50 -9.27
N PHE A 110 -2.22 -0.94 -8.03
CA PHE A 110 -2.01 -2.31 -7.64
C PHE A 110 -3.14 -2.76 -6.72
N ALA A 111 -3.66 -3.98 -6.91
CA ALA A 111 -4.44 -4.66 -5.89
C ALA A 111 -4.14 -6.16 -5.88
N ARG A 112 -4.06 -6.72 -4.68
CA ARG A 112 -3.80 -8.14 -4.46
C ARG A 112 -4.67 -8.65 -3.32
N LEU A 113 -5.51 -9.64 -3.63
CA LEU A 113 -6.20 -10.46 -2.64
C LEU A 113 -5.26 -11.58 -2.19
N GLN A 114 -5.12 -11.76 -0.90
CA GLN A 114 -4.39 -12.88 -0.28
C GLN A 114 -5.33 -13.68 0.64
N PHE A 115 -5.16 -14.99 0.69
CA PHE A 115 -5.93 -15.90 1.54
C PHE A 115 -5.09 -17.12 1.95
N PRO A 116 -5.24 -17.64 3.19
CA PRO A 116 -4.47 -18.77 3.71
C PRO A 116 -5.12 -20.14 3.48
N ALA A 117 -6.31 -20.21 2.83
CA ALA A 117 -7.01 -21.49 2.65
C ALA A 117 -6.18 -22.53 1.89
N GLY A 118 -6.10 -23.76 2.40
CA GLY A 118 -5.24 -24.80 1.86
C GLY A 118 -3.75 -24.42 1.96
N PRO A 119 -3.00 -24.46 0.86
CA PRO A 119 -1.60 -24.03 0.83
C PRO A 119 -1.46 -22.49 0.87
N GLY A 120 -2.57 -21.76 0.90
CA GLY A 120 -2.61 -20.33 0.71
C GLY A 120 -2.46 -19.90 -0.75
N GLY A 121 -2.78 -18.63 -1.02
CA GLY A 121 -2.63 -18.09 -2.37
C GLY A 121 -2.81 -16.58 -2.41
N ALA A 122 -2.48 -16.01 -3.56
CA ALA A 122 -2.71 -14.62 -3.86
C ALA A 122 -3.18 -14.44 -5.31
N LEU A 123 -4.11 -13.50 -5.50
CA LEU A 123 -4.64 -13.15 -6.82
C LEU A 123 -4.43 -11.67 -7.07
N ARG A 124 -3.92 -11.33 -8.25
CA ARG A 124 -3.92 -9.95 -8.73
C ARG A 124 -5.34 -9.57 -9.11
N LEU A 125 -5.82 -8.46 -8.56
CA LEU A 125 -7.15 -7.92 -8.87
C LEU A 125 -7.01 -6.66 -9.73
N PRO A 126 -7.97 -6.36 -10.62
CA PRO A 126 -8.14 -5.03 -11.16
C PRO A 126 -8.57 -4.09 -10.01
N PHE A 127 -8.07 -2.84 -10.04
CA PHE A 127 -8.48 -1.81 -9.11
C PHE A 127 -8.93 -0.60 -9.92
N ALA A 128 -10.23 -0.36 -9.95
CA ALA A 128 -10.85 0.64 -10.80
C ALA A 128 -12.06 1.28 -10.13
N VAL A 129 -12.43 2.47 -10.59
CA VAL A 129 -13.68 3.13 -10.17
C VAL A 129 -14.86 2.50 -10.88
N ASP A 130 -15.88 2.07 -10.13
CA ASP A 130 -17.14 1.60 -10.69
C ASP A 130 -18.09 2.79 -10.90
N TYR A 131 -18.08 3.34 -12.09
CA TYR A 131 -18.96 4.46 -12.47
C TYR A 131 -20.44 4.07 -12.62
N GLN A 132 -20.81 2.80 -12.45
CA GLN A 132 -22.21 2.37 -12.42
C GLN A 132 -22.83 2.60 -11.03
N GLN A 133 -22.03 2.75 -10.01
CA GLN A 133 -22.48 3.08 -8.66
C GLN A 133 -22.63 4.60 -8.50
N SER A 134 -23.65 5.00 -7.73
CA SER A 134 -23.79 6.39 -7.30
C SER A 134 -22.87 6.65 -6.10
N PHE A 135 -22.14 7.74 -6.10
CA PHE A 135 -21.32 8.15 -4.97
C PHE A 135 -21.54 9.63 -4.68
N ALA A 136 -21.25 10.02 -3.43
CA ALA A 136 -21.38 11.40 -2.98
C ALA A 136 -20.47 12.34 -3.77
N GLY A 137 -20.86 13.60 -3.86
CA GLY A 137 -19.99 14.64 -4.39
C GLY A 137 -18.71 14.81 -3.57
N SER A 138 -17.68 15.37 -4.17
CA SER A 138 -16.41 15.64 -3.50
C SER A 138 -16.58 16.70 -2.40
N ASP A 139 -16.11 16.38 -1.20
CA ASP A 139 -16.03 17.30 -0.06
C ASP A 139 -14.54 17.51 0.31
N HIS A 140 -13.88 18.37 -0.45
CA HIS A 140 -12.45 18.63 -0.29
C HIS A 140 -12.12 19.25 1.07
N GLU A 141 -13.02 20.06 1.64
CA GLU A 141 -12.81 20.67 2.94
C GLU A 141 -12.83 19.62 4.06
N ALA A 142 -13.85 18.76 4.08
CA ALA A 142 -13.92 17.67 5.05
C ALA A 142 -12.73 16.71 4.92
N TRP A 143 -12.35 16.34 3.71
CA TRP A 143 -11.20 15.43 3.46
C TRP A 143 -9.86 16.07 3.84
N THR A 144 -9.69 17.39 3.64
CA THR A 144 -8.49 18.10 4.09
C THR A 144 -8.40 18.11 5.61
N ASN A 145 -9.52 18.38 6.29
CA ASN A 145 -9.58 18.38 7.76
C ASN A 145 -9.29 16.98 8.33
N GLU A 146 -9.83 15.93 7.71
CA GLU A 146 -9.53 14.55 8.09
C GLU A 146 -8.05 14.21 7.90
N TYR A 147 -7.47 14.59 6.76
CA TYR A 147 -6.04 14.42 6.49
C TYR A 147 -5.17 15.10 7.54
N LEU A 148 -5.41 16.38 7.82
CA LEU A 148 -4.64 17.16 8.81
C LEU A 148 -4.76 16.61 10.24
N ALA A 149 -5.89 15.98 10.56
CA ALA A 149 -6.12 15.35 11.87
C ALA A 149 -5.44 13.97 11.98
N ALA A 150 -5.36 13.23 10.89
CA ALA A 150 -4.93 11.84 10.89
C ALA A 150 -3.46 11.63 10.46
N VAL A 151 -2.95 12.44 9.53
CA VAL A 151 -1.63 12.22 8.91
C VAL A 151 -0.57 13.09 9.58
N ARG A 152 0.48 12.45 10.08
CA ARG A 152 1.65 13.10 10.66
C ARG A 152 2.88 12.77 9.83
N PRO A 153 3.37 13.69 9.00
CA PRO A 153 4.60 13.47 8.27
C PRO A 153 5.78 13.27 9.23
N GLU A 154 6.52 12.21 9.05
CA GLU A 154 7.82 12.03 9.69
C GLU A 154 8.91 12.49 8.71
N PRO A 155 9.87 13.30 9.15
CA PRO A 155 11.04 13.55 8.32
C PRO A 155 11.71 12.20 8.05
N ASP A 156 11.99 11.93 6.78
CA ASP A 156 12.79 10.76 6.43
C ASP A 156 14.03 10.73 7.33
N LEU A 157 14.30 9.58 7.91
CA LEU A 157 15.60 9.35 8.53
C LEU A 157 16.59 9.50 7.38
N ILE A 158 17.21 10.69 7.30
CA ILE A 158 18.35 10.91 6.41
C ILE A 158 19.37 9.91 6.92
N PHE A 159 19.50 8.77 6.23
CA PHE A 159 20.67 7.91 6.45
C PHE A 159 21.86 8.84 6.21
N PRO A 160 22.72 9.06 7.21
CA PRO A 160 23.91 9.86 6.98
C PRO A 160 24.58 9.23 5.77
N GLU A 161 24.81 10.04 4.71
CA GLU A 161 25.54 9.60 3.52
C GLU A 161 26.75 8.84 4.04
N SER A 162 26.81 7.55 3.71
CA SER A 162 28.02 6.77 4.00
C SER A 162 29.16 7.59 3.43
N PRO A 163 30.19 7.94 4.21
CA PRO A 163 31.28 8.73 3.70
C PRO A 163 31.80 7.99 2.47
N CYS A 164 31.65 8.60 1.30
CA CYS A 164 32.22 8.09 0.07
C CYS A 164 33.69 7.82 0.36
N LEU A 165 34.05 6.55 0.53
CA LEU A 165 35.45 6.13 0.43
C LEU A 165 35.91 6.52 -0.98
N SER A 166 36.58 7.65 -1.07
CA SER A 166 37.26 8.08 -2.26
C SER A 166 38.25 6.98 -2.62
N LEU A 167 37.86 6.13 -3.58
CA LEU A 167 38.76 5.16 -4.18
C LEU A 167 39.88 5.94 -4.86
N PRO A 168 41.16 5.61 -4.61
CA PRO A 168 42.26 6.24 -5.32
C PRO A 168 42.15 5.93 -6.81
N SER A 169 42.21 6.97 -7.62
CA SER A 169 42.18 6.96 -9.07
C SER A 169 43.43 6.31 -9.64
N HIS A 170 43.56 5.01 -9.65
CA HIS A 170 44.48 4.22 -10.48
C HIS A 170 44.18 2.72 -10.33
N VAL A 171 43.12 2.23 -10.99
CA VAL A 171 43.03 0.83 -11.39
C VAL A 171 42.62 0.78 -12.84
N ALA A 172 43.55 0.41 -13.71
CA ALA A 172 43.32 0.15 -15.11
C ALA A 172 42.38 -1.07 -15.26
N VAL A 173 41.18 -0.87 -15.80
CA VAL A 173 40.25 -1.94 -16.11
C VAL A 173 40.71 -2.65 -17.39
N SER A 174 41.28 -3.83 -17.23
CA SER A 174 41.51 -4.77 -18.34
C SER A 174 40.16 -5.32 -18.82
N SER A 175 39.79 -4.98 -20.05
CA SER A 175 38.60 -5.51 -20.74
C SER A 175 38.81 -6.97 -21.11
N ARG A 176 38.25 -7.90 -20.32
CA ARG A 176 38.06 -9.28 -20.77
C ARG A 176 36.65 -9.39 -21.37
N ARG A 177 36.61 -9.69 -22.68
CA ARG A 177 35.42 -10.09 -23.43
C ARG A 177 34.90 -11.40 -22.87
N PHE A 178 33.61 -11.43 -22.42
CA PHE A 178 32.93 -12.68 -22.19
C PHE A 178 32.27 -13.15 -23.49
N SER A 179 32.59 -14.39 -23.88
CA SER A 179 31.93 -15.10 -24.97
C SER A 179 30.61 -15.67 -24.50
N PRO A 180 29.56 -15.74 -25.37
CA PRO A 180 28.28 -16.34 -24.99
C PRO A 180 28.41 -17.86 -24.95
N LEU A 181 28.07 -18.47 -23.80
CA LEU A 181 27.93 -19.91 -23.66
C LEU A 181 26.47 -20.33 -23.78
N GLU A 182 26.26 -21.08 -24.85
CA GLU A 182 25.36 -22.24 -25.06
C GLU A 182 24.01 -22.31 -24.34
N GLN A 183 22.99 -22.35 -25.18
CA GLN A 183 21.60 -22.71 -24.90
C GLN A 183 21.49 -24.12 -24.34
N GLY A 184 21.17 -24.26 -23.07
CA GLY A 184 20.75 -25.51 -22.45
C GLY A 184 19.28 -25.77 -22.73
N ARG A 185 19.00 -26.90 -23.39
CA ARG A 185 17.68 -27.45 -23.70
C ARG A 185 17.02 -27.99 -22.41
N TRP A 186 15.82 -27.56 -22.09
CA TRP A 186 15.01 -28.09 -20.99
C TRP A 186 14.32 -29.42 -21.42
N PRO A 187 14.24 -30.44 -20.58
CA PRO A 187 13.45 -31.64 -20.89
C PRO A 187 11.95 -31.38 -20.68
N GLU A 188 11.16 -31.85 -21.66
CA GLU A 188 9.70 -31.93 -21.60
C GLU A 188 9.28 -33.00 -20.56
N TRP A 189 8.34 -32.57 -19.67
CA TRP A 189 7.49 -33.46 -18.88
C TRP A 189 6.04 -32.96 -18.95
#